data_476655ff8fd276ddb779be6290ad52ce
#
_entry.id   476655ff8fd276ddb779be6290ad52ce
#
_cell.length_a   1.000
_cell.length_b   1.000
_cell.length_c   1.000
_cell.angle_alpha   90.00
_cell.angle_beta   90.00
_cell.angle_gamma   90.00
#
_symmetry.space_group_name_H-M   'P 1'
#
loop_
_entity.id
_entity.type
_entity.pdbx_description
1 polymer ?
#
loop_
_entity_poly.entity_id
_entity_poly.type
_entity_poly.pdbx_seq_one_letter_code
_entity_poly.pdbx_strand_id
1 'polypeptide(L)'
;MGEEIEVIDPDGFLLTVRLDHVSPERVEGDVVSERVHQPEPVAHIIVAVANLPAPALELVLSRCTEVGAFAFHVVQAERSVARGAKTERWNTICREAAMLAGRLRVPPVGGPTPFDEVLSAAAHPVMLVRGAATDLADLHEPRDVTLLVGPEGGWSDREEALAITKAGLGPRNLRSETAAIAGLSVALAVRRQL
;
A
#
# COMPACT_ATOMS: atom_id res chain seq x y z
N MET A 1 -3.52 -37.35 -1.78
CA MET A 1 -3.21 -37.24 -3.21
C MET A 1 -4.50 -36.87 -3.93
N GLY A 2 -4.44 -35.96 -4.86
CA GLY A 2 -5.61 -35.42 -5.56
C GLY A 2 -6.23 -34.13 -4.97
N GLU A 3 -5.57 -33.50 -3.98
CA GLU A 3 -5.93 -32.16 -3.53
C GLU A 3 -5.61 -31.15 -4.63
N GLU A 4 -6.50 -30.19 -4.83
CA GLU A 4 -6.30 -29.10 -5.79
C GLU A 4 -5.97 -27.82 -5.05
N ILE A 5 -4.98 -27.09 -5.55
CA ILE A 5 -4.59 -25.78 -5.04
C ILE A 5 -4.64 -24.74 -6.16
N GLU A 6 -4.85 -23.48 -5.81
CA GLU A 6 -4.68 -22.37 -6.73
C GLU A 6 -3.25 -21.80 -6.62
N VAL A 7 -2.61 -21.61 -7.77
CA VAL A 7 -1.27 -21.04 -7.89
C VAL A 7 -1.34 -19.86 -8.84
N ILE A 8 -0.78 -18.73 -8.43
CA ILE A 8 -0.67 -17.55 -9.28
C ILE A 8 0.66 -17.62 -10.02
N ASP A 9 0.59 -17.61 -11.34
CA ASP A 9 1.73 -17.56 -12.22
C ASP A 9 2.20 -16.10 -12.41
N PRO A 10 3.52 -15.83 -12.43
CA PRO A 10 4.05 -14.48 -12.68
C PRO A 10 3.58 -13.85 -14.00
N ASP A 11 3.19 -14.63 -14.98
CA ASP A 11 2.69 -14.18 -16.27
C ASP A 11 1.21 -13.72 -16.23
N GLY A 12 0.56 -13.80 -15.06
CA GLY A 12 -0.79 -13.31 -14.83
C GLY A 12 -1.88 -14.35 -15.07
N PHE A 13 -1.58 -15.60 -14.83
CA PHE A 13 -2.55 -16.69 -14.83
C PHE A 13 -2.80 -17.23 -13.41
N LEU A 14 -4.04 -17.57 -13.14
CA LEU A 14 -4.41 -18.40 -12.00
C LEU A 14 -4.56 -19.84 -12.50
N LEU A 15 -3.70 -20.69 -11.98
CA LEU A 15 -3.63 -22.11 -12.31
C LEU A 15 -4.31 -22.92 -11.20
N THR A 16 -5.19 -23.85 -11.56
CA THR A 16 -5.61 -24.89 -10.64
C THR A 16 -4.68 -26.09 -10.85
N VAL A 17 -3.99 -26.50 -9.80
CA VAL A 17 -2.99 -27.58 -9.84
C VAL A 17 -3.46 -28.71 -8.95
N ARG A 18 -3.60 -29.91 -9.51
CA ARG A 18 -3.86 -31.13 -8.74
C ARG A 18 -2.53 -31.70 -8.29
N LEU A 19 -2.37 -31.83 -6.96
CA LEU A 19 -1.12 -32.25 -6.35
C LEU A 19 -0.92 -33.77 -6.48
N ASP A 20 0.25 -34.15 -7.00
CA ASP A 20 0.70 -35.54 -7.11
C ASP A 20 1.75 -35.88 -6.04
N HIS A 21 2.63 -34.92 -5.72
CA HIS A 21 3.66 -35.09 -4.71
C HIS A 21 3.82 -33.82 -3.86
N VAL A 22 3.91 -34.00 -2.54
CA VAL A 22 4.15 -32.92 -1.57
C VAL A 22 5.21 -33.36 -0.57
N SER A 23 6.33 -32.63 -0.53
CA SER A 23 7.37 -32.77 0.49
C SER A 23 7.86 -31.38 0.93
N PRO A 24 8.67 -31.25 2.00
CA PRO A 24 9.24 -29.97 2.41
C PRO A 24 10.12 -29.29 1.35
N GLU A 25 10.71 -30.08 0.46
CA GLU A 25 11.66 -29.63 -0.55
C GLU A 25 11.03 -29.48 -1.93
N ARG A 26 9.89 -30.15 -2.18
CA ARG A 26 9.31 -30.24 -3.52
C ARG A 26 7.82 -30.46 -3.50
N VAL A 27 7.13 -29.67 -4.31
CA VAL A 27 5.70 -29.84 -4.61
C VAL A 27 5.57 -30.04 -6.11
N GLU A 28 4.84 -31.08 -6.54
CA GLU A 28 4.58 -31.41 -7.93
C GLU A 28 3.10 -31.67 -8.14
N GLY A 29 2.60 -31.35 -9.32
CA GLY A 29 1.23 -31.59 -9.72
C GLY A 29 0.97 -31.25 -11.17
N ASP A 30 -0.19 -31.65 -11.66
CA ASP A 30 -0.66 -31.35 -13.00
C ASP A 30 -1.55 -30.09 -12.98
N VAL A 31 -1.34 -29.20 -13.94
CA VAL A 31 -2.25 -28.08 -14.20
C VAL A 31 -3.53 -28.64 -14.82
N VAL A 32 -4.65 -28.52 -14.09
CA VAL A 32 -5.96 -29.00 -14.54
C VAL A 32 -6.81 -27.91 -15.18
N SER A 33 -6.55 -26.64 -14.82
CA SER A 33 -7.16 -25.49 -15.50
C SER A 33 -6.29 -24.23 -15.35
N GLU A 34 -6.47 -23.31 -16.29
CA GLU A 34 -5.85 -21.98 -16.23
C GLU A 34 -6.87 -20.90 -16.60
N ARG A 35 -6.72 -19.71 -16.01
CA ARG A 35 -7.49 -18.53 -16.37
C ARG A 35 -6.67 -17.26 -16.20
N VAL A 36 -6.96 -16.26 -17.04
CA VAL A 36 -6.32 -14.93 -16.89
C VAL A 36 -6.68 -14.35 -15.53
N HIS A 37 -5.68 -13.82 -14.83
CA HIS A 37 -5.82 -13.22 -13.51
C HIS A 37 -5.05 -11.89 -13.48
N GLN A 38 -5.78 -10.80 -13.43
CA GLN A 38 -5.23 -9.43 -13.44
C GLN A 38 -5.81 -8.61 -12.29
N PRO A 39 -5.42 -8.89 -11.03
CA PRO A 39 -5.95 -8.22 -9.85
C PRO A 39 -5.31 -6.85 -9.61
N GLU A 40 -4.22 -6.52 -10.31
CA GLU A 40 -3.46 -5.31 -10.02
C GLU A 40 -4.19 -4.06 -10.53
N PRO A 41 -4.33 -3.03 -9.68
CA PRO A 41 -4.77 -1.72 -10.15
C PRO A 41 -3.84 -1.18 -11.23
N VAL A 42 -4.42 -0.57 -12.25
CA VAL A 42 -3.65 0.09 -13.31
C VAL A 42 -3.05 1.43 -12.82
N ALA A 43 -3.64 2.03 -11.79
CA ALA A 43 -3.14 3.24 -11.14
C ALA A 43 -2.03 2.89 -10.13
N HIS A 44 -0.92 3.60 -10.18
CA HIS A 44 0.20 3.41 -9.26
C HIS A 44 0.07 4.36 -8.07
N ILE A 45 -0.63 3.92 -7.03
CA ILE A 45 -0.75 4.69 -5.79
C ILE A 45 0.34 4.26 -4.81
N ILE A 46 1.28 5.17 -4.57
CA ILE A 46 2.32 4.99 -3.55
C ILE A 46 1.78 5.52 -2.22
N VAL A 47 1.89 4.73 -1.17
CA VAL A 47 1.54 5.17 0.20
C VAL A 47 2.81 5.58 0.93
N ALA A 48 3.03 6.89 1.04
CA ALA A 48 4.13 7.48 1.81
C ALA A 48 3.63 7.78 3.23
N VAL A 49 3.82 6.83 4.13
CA VAL A 49 3.29 6.88 5.50
C VAL A 49 4.39 7.25 6.49
N ALA A 50 4.08 8.14 7.44
CA ALA A 50 4.99 8.47 8.53
C ALA A 50 5.45 7.22 9.27
N ASN A 51 6.67 7.24 9.82
CA ASN A 51 7.19 6.15 10.64
C ASN A 51 6.36 6.07 11.93
N LEU A 52 5.38 5.18 11.92
CA LEU A 52 4.42 4.95 13.00
C LEU A 52 4.94 3.88 13.98
N PRO A 53 4.36 3.79 15.20
CA PRO A 53 4.55 2.63 16.07
C PRO A 53 4.27 1.33 15.31
N ALA A 54 5.04 0.27 15.60
CA ALA A 54 5.04 -0.96 14.81
C ALA A 54 3.65 -1.56 14.55
N PRO A 55 2.72 -1.65 15.52
CA PRO A 55 1.39 -2.22 15.24
C PRO A 55 0.59 -1.42 14.21
N ALA A 56 0.67 -0.09 14.25
CA ALA A 56 -0.02 0.78 13.31
C ALA A 56 0.58 0.70 11.90
N LEU A 57 1.92 0.74 11.81
CA LEU A 57 2.61 0.62 10.52
C LEU A 57 2.37 -0.77 9.88
N GLU A 58 2.46 -1.84 10.66
CA GLU A 58 2.21 -3.21 10.19
C GLU A 58 0.77 -3.37 9.67
N LEU A 59 -0.20 -2.71 10.31
CA LEU A 59 -1.58 -2.68 9.84
C LEU A 59 -1.71 -1.94 8.50
N VAL A 60 -1.04 -0.78 8.34
CA VAL A 60 -1.00 -0.04 7.06
C VAL A 60 -0.43 -0.94 5.96
N LEU A 61 0.75 -1.54 6.20
CA LEU A 61 1.41 -2.38 5.21
C LEU A 61 0.54 -3.55 4.78
N SER A 62 -0.07 -4.26 5.74
CA SER A 62 -0.96 -5.39 5.44
C SER A 62 -2.19 -4.94 4.65
N ARG A 63 -2.99 -4.02 5.20
CA ARG A 63 -4.29 -3.66 4.61
C ARG A 63 -4.17 -2.87 3.32
N CYS A 64 -3.20 -1.96 3.22
CA CYS A 64 -2.98 -1.26 1.96
C CYS A 64 -2.41 -2.19 0.87
N THR A 65 -1.66 -3.24 1.24
CA THR A 65 -1.29 -4.28 0.27
C THR A 65 -2.52 -5.01 -0.26
N GLU A 66 -3.42 -5.45 0.61
CA GLU A 66 -4.68 -6.11 0.20
C GLU A 66 -5.52 -5.22 -0.72
N VAL A 67 -5.60 -3.91 -0.44
CA VAL A 67 -6.37 -2.92 -1.21
C VAL A 67 -5.74 -2.62 -2.57
N GLY A 68 -4.44 -2.80 -2.75
CA GLY A 68 -3.77 -2.60 -4.04
C GLY A 68 -2.71 -1.49 -4.07
N ALA A 69 -2.08 -1.15 -2.93
CA ALA A 69 -0.95 -0.22 -2.94
C ALA A 69 0.14 -0.67 -3.92
N PHE A 70 0.67 0.29 -4.69
CA PHE A 70 1.75 0.02 -5.64
C PHE A 70 3.10 -0.13 -4.94
N ALA A 71 3.39 0.74 -3.97
CA ALA A 71 4.61 0.74 -3.17
C ALA A 71 4.37 1.48 -1.84
N PHE A 72 5.30 1.30 -0.90
CA PHE A 72 5.31 2.05 0.36
C PHE A 72 6.63 2.80 0.52
N HIS A 73 6.53 4.05 1.02
CA HIS A 73 7.64 4.79 1.57
C HIS A 73 7.38 5.08 3.04
N VAL A 74 8.19 4.55 3.94
CA VAL A 74 8.15 4.94 5.35
C VAL A 74 8.89 6.27 5.48
N VAL A 75 8.18 7.28 5.97
CA VAL A 75 8.65 8.67 6.02
C VAL A 75 9.04 9.06 7.43
N GLN A 76 10.24 9.60 7.61
CA GLN A 76 10.62 10.22 8.88
C GLN A 76 10.15 11.68 8.87
N ALA A 77 8.89 11.90 9.26
CA ALA A 77 8.32 13.22 9.47
C ALA A 77 8.83 13.85 10.79
N GLU A 78 8.73 15.17 10.91
CA GLU A 78 9.22 15.88 12.10
C GLU A 78 8.58 15.39 13.41
N ARG A 79 7.28 15.12 13.39
CA ARG A 79 6.52 14.64 14.56
C ARG A 79 6.41 13.10 14.64
N SER A 80 7.16 12.37 13.82
CA SER A 80 7.27 10.90 13.96
C SER A 80 7.99 10.52 15.24
N VAL A 81 7.37 9.68 16.08
CA VAL A 81 7.98 9.18 17.33
C VAL A 81 8.77 7.90 17.13
N ALA A 82 8.35 7.04 16.21
CA ALA A 82 9.06 5.80 15.89
C ALA A 82 10.37 6.09 15.14
N ARG A 83 11.35 5.21 15.33
CA ARG A 83 12.68 5.29 14.71
C ARG A 83 13.11 3.90 14.24
N GLY A 84 14.03 3.89 13.27
CA GLY A 84 14.63 2.68 12.73
C GLY A 84 13.74 1.97 11.71
N ALA A 85 14.32 0.98 11.06
CA ALA A 85 13.69 0.17 10.03
C ALA A 85 13.56 -1.29 10.48
N LYS A 86 12.49 -1.94 10.06
CA LYS A 86 12.29 -3.39 10.21
C LYS A 86 11.99 -4.01 8.83
N THR A 87 12.87 -3.75 7.87
CA THR A 87 12.66 -4.03 6.45
C THR A 87 12.27 -5.48 6.16
N GLU A 88 12.94 -6.46 6.79
CA GLU A 88 12.59 -7.87 6.63
C GLU A 88 11.17 -8.17 7.10
N ARG A 89 10.79 -7.64 8.28
CA ARG A 89 9.44 -7.79 8.82
C ARG A 89 8.39 -7.15 7.93
N TRP A 90 8.65 -5.94 7.45
CA TRP A 90 7.74 -5.22 6.54
C TRP A 90 7.53 -5.97 5.22
N ASN A 91 8.60 -6.47 4.62
CA ASN A 91 8.52 -7.27 3.39
C ASN A 91 7.76 -8.58 3.62
N THR A 92 7.92 -9.22 4.78
CA THR A 92 7.16 -10.43 5.13
C THR A 92 5.68 -10.14 5.20
N ILE A 93 5.26 -9.05 5.87
CA ILE A 93 3.87 -8.63 5.99
C ILE A 93 3.25 -8.35 4.61
N CYS A 94 3.96 -7.60 3.77
CA CYS A 94 3.47 -7.31 2.41
C CYS A 94 3.35 -8.58 1.57
N ARG A 95 4.28 -9.54 1.70
CA ARG A 95 4.21 -10.82 1.00
C ARG A 95 3.00 -11.64 1.44
N GLU A 96 2.79 -11.81 2.74
CA GLU A 96 1.65 -12.54 3.29
C GLU A 96 0.33 -11.91 2.85
N ALA A 97 0.22 -10.58 2.91
CA ALA A 97 -0.97 -9.85 2.49
C ALA A 97 -1.21 -9.95 0.97
N ALA A 98 -0.16 -9.89 0.15
CA ALA A 98 -0.25 -10.04 -1.30
C ALA A 98 -0.71 -11.45 -1.68
N MET A 99 -0.19 -12.48 -1.02
CA MET A 99 -0.62 -13.87 -1.21
C MET A 99 -2.10 -14.05 -0.85
N LEU A 100 -2.52 -13.52 0.31
CA LEU A 100 -3.93 -13.59 0.74
C LEU A 100 -4.88 -12.90 -0.24
N ALA A 101 -4.46 -11.74 -0.75
CA ALA A 101 -5.26 -10.95 -1.71
C ALA A 101 -5.16 -11.44 -3.16
N GLY A 102 -4.41 -12.49 -3.43
CA GLY A 102 -4.23 -13.03 -4.78
C GLY A 102 -3.50 -12.07 -5.73
N ARG A 103 -2.59 -11.24 -5.22
CA ARG A 103 -1.85 -10.26 -6.02
C ARG A 103 -0.71 -10.91 -6.81
N LEU A 104 -0.43 -10.38 -8.01
CA LEU A 104 0.73 -10.76 -8.83
C LEU A 104 2.03 -10.18 -8.31
N ARG A 105 1.97 -9.11 -7.51
CA ARG A 105 3.14 -8.37 -7.05
C ARG A 105 3.10 -8.09 -5.56
N VAL A 106 4.25 -8.25 -4.93
CA VAL A 106 4.47 -7.77 -3.56
C VAL A 106 4.92 -6.30 -3.65
N PRO A 107 4.18 -5.33 -3.07
CA PRO A 107 4.60 -3.94 -3.10
C PRO A 107 5.92 -3.75 -2.34
N PRO A 108 6.92 -3.08 -2.94
CA PRO A 108 8.17 -2.79 -2.26
C PRO A 108 7.96 -1.79 -1.11
N VAL A 109 8.75 -1.94 -0.05
CA VAL A 109 8.73 -1.04 1.12
C VAL A 109 10.11 -0.39 1.27
N GLY A 110 10.16 0.94 1.09
CA GLY A 110 11.36 1.76 1.30
C GLY A 110 11.33 2.56 2.59
N GLY A 111 12.49 3.04 3.02
CA GLY A 111 12.65 3.95 4.17
C GLY A 111 13.06 3.24 5.48
N PRO A 112 13.03 3.95 6.63
CA PRO A 112 12.60 5.34 6.80
C PRO A 112 13.52 6.34 6.10
N THR A 113 12.90 7.25 5.33
CA THR A 113 13.59 8.32 4.59
C THR A 113 13.10 9.68 5.09
N PRO A 114 13.96 10.72 5.18
CA PRO A 114 13.53 12.05 5.53
C PRO A 114 12.39 12.57 4.65
N PHE A 115 11.44 13.31 5.24
CA PHE A 115 10.26 13.81 4.53
C PHE A 115 10.60 14.57 3.24
N ASP A 116 11.59 15.48 3.30
CA ASP A 116 11.95 16.32 2.14
C ASP A 116 12.52 15.49 0.97
N GLU A 117 13.24 14.41 1.27
CA GLU A 117 13.75 13.49 0.24
C GLU A 117 12.61 12.71 -0.43
N VAL A 118 11.66 12.19 0.37
CA VAL A 118 10.48 11.51 -0.17
C VAL A 118 9.67 12.45 -1.02
N LEU A 119 9.45 13.69 -0.56
CA LEU A 119 8.68 14.69 -1.29
C LEU A 119 9.35 15.04 -2.62
N SER A 120 10.66 15.21 -2.65
CA SER A 120 11.40 15.56 -3.87
C SER A 120 11.33 14.48 -4.96
N ALA A 121 11.17 13.20 -4.55
CA ALA A 121 11.06 12.06 -5.45
C ALA A 121 9.60 11.69 -5.78
N ALA A 122 8.63 12.27 -5.08
CA ALA A 122 7.22 11.90 -5.20
C ALA A 122 6.60 12.38 -6.51
N ALA A 123 5.98 11.48 -7.23
CA ALA A 123 5.11 11.84 -8.34
C ALA A 123 3.74 12.30 -7.79
N HIS A 124 3.29 13.48 -8.21
CA HIS A 124 1.99 14.05 -7.84
C HIS A 124 1.65 13.86 -6.34
N PRO A 125 2.44 14.48 -5.42
CA PRO A 125 2.25 14.30 -4.00
C PRO A 125 0.93 14.91 -3.52
N VAL A 126 0.12 14.12 -2.83
CA VAL A 126 -1.13 14.54 -2.17
C VAL A 126 -0.99 14.32 -0.67
N MET A 127 -0.94 15.41 0.09
CA MET A 127 -0.85 15.37 1.53
C MET A 127 -2.25 15.24 2.15
N LEU A 128 -2.46 14.18 2.91
CA LEU A 128 -3.70 14.02 3.67
C LEU A 128 -3.68 14.93 4.90
N VAL A 129 -4.62 15.88 4.94
CA VAL A 129 -4.75 16.88 6.01
C VAL A 129 -6.21 16.93 6.47
N ARG A 130 -6.42 16.88 7.79
CA ARG A 130 -7.75 17.04 8.35
C ARG A 130 -8.24 18.48 8.12
N GLY A 131 -9.45 18.61 7.59
CA GLY A 131 -10.05 19.91 7.33
C GLY A 131 -9.48 20.62 6.12
N ALA A 132 -8.78 19.90 5.23
CA ALA A 132 -8.42 20.45 3.93
C ALA A 132 -9.68 20.93 3.18
N ALA A 133 -9.51 21.98 2.38
CA ALA A 133 -10.62 22.58 1.64
C ALA A 133 -11.20 21.68 0.54
N THR A 134 -10.42 20.71 0.08
CA THR A 134 -10.80 19.75 -0.97
C THR A 134 -10.81 18.34 -0.39
N ASP A 135 -11.86 17.58 -0.65
CA ASP A 135 -11.89 16.16 -0.31
C ASP A 135 -11.09 15.35 -1.34
N LEU A 136 -10.45 14.28 -0.87
CA LEU A 136 -9.66 13.40 -1.75
C LEU A 136 -10.51 12.81 -2.90
N ALA A 137 -11.79 12.58 -2.65
CA ALA A 137 -12.72 12.06 -3.64
C ALA A 137 -12.98 13.04 -4.80
N ASP A 138 -12.78 14.34 -4.58
CA ASP A 138 -13.03 15.39 -5.56
C ASP A 138 -11.76 15.79 -6.34
N LEU A 139 -10.62 15.19 -5.98
CA LEU A 139 -9.36 15.49 -6.69
C LEU A 139 -9.32 14.80 -8.06
N HIS A 140 -9.11 15.60 -9.09
CA HIS A 140 -8.87 15.15 -10.46
C HIS A 140 -7.37 14.99 -10.72
N GLU A 141 -6.71 14.25 -9.87
CA GLU A 141 -5.27 14.00 -9.96
C GLU A 141 -4.94 13.00 -11.07
N PRO A 142 -3.69 13.02 -11.58
CA PRO A 142 -3.19 12.02 -12.49
C PRO A 142 -3.39 10.59 -11.95
N ARG A 143 -3.24 9.62 -12.85
CA ARG A 143 -3.38 8.21 -12.54
C ARG A 143 -2.43 7.77 -11.42
N ASP A 144 -1.18 8.24 -11.45
CA ASP A 144 -0.14 7.86 -10.51
C ASP A 144 0.03 8.97 -9.46
N VAL A 145 -0.10 8.62 -8.18
CA VAL A 145 -0.12 9.56 -7.05
C VAL A 145 0.69 9.01 -5.90
N THR A 146 1.38 9.91 -5.17
CA THR A 146 1.97 9.60 -3.87
C THR A 146 1.11 10.21 -2.76
N LEU A 147 0.42 9.36 -2.00
CA LEU A 147 -0.35 9.76 -0.83
C LEU A 147 0.56 9.91 0.39
N LEU A 148 0.67 11.14 0.90
CA LEU A 148 1.44 11.44 2.11
C LEU A 148 0.51 11.35 3.34
N VAL A 149 0.81 10.42 4.24
CA VAL A 149 0.03 10.16 5.45
C VAL A 149 0.86 10.48 6.68
N GLY A 150 0.42 11.48 7.47
CA GLY A 150 1.15 11.99 8.63
C GLY A 150 1.13 11.06 9.85
N PRO A 151 1.99 11.37 10.86
CA PRO A 151 1.99 10.67 12.14
C PRO A 151 0.77 11.08 12.98
N GLU A 152 0.57 10.42 14.13
CA GLU A 152 -0.53 10.72 15.05
C GLU A 152 -0.51 12.18 15.56
N GLY A 153 0.69 12.80 15.65
CA GLY A 153 0.86 14.21 16.00
C GLY A 153 0.55 15.18 14.85
N GLY A 154 0.13 14.66 13.68
CA GLY A 154 -0.07 15.44 12.46
C GLY A 154 1.23 15.92 11.82
N TRP A 155 1.13 16.63 10.73
CA TRP A 155 2.24 17.30 10.08
C TRP A 155 2.72 18.49 10.92
N SER A 156 4.00 18.83 10.83
CA SER A 156 4.49 20.08 11.42
C SER A 156 4.00 21.29 10.60
N ASP A 157 4.04 22.47 11.22
CA ASP A 157 3.65 23.70 10.54
C ASP A 157 4.50 23.96 9.30
N ARG A 158 5.79 23.57 9.34
CA ARG A 158 6.70 23.65 8.20
C ARG A 158 6.29 22.69 7.06
N GLU A 159 6.00 21.42 7.41
CA GLU A 159 5.59 20.42 6.43
C GLU A 159 4.23 20.78 5.81
N GLU A 160 3.28 21.25 6.63
CA GLU A 160 1.96 21.64 6.16
C GLU A 160 1.95 22.93 5.35
N ALA A 161 2.91 23.83 5.55
CA ALA A 161 3.03 25.07 4.78
C ALA A 161 3.54 24.87 3.35
N LEU A 162 4.01 23.67 3.01
CA LEU A 162 4.53 23.41 1.66
C LEU A 162 3.43 23.56 0.58
N ALA A 163 3.84 24.06 -0.58
CA ALA A 163 2.95 24.29 -1.73
C ALA A 163 2.69 23.01 -2.53
N ILE A 164 2.07 22.02 -1.88
CA ILE A 164 1.66 20.74 -2.48
C ILE A 164 0.15 20.56 -2.36
N THR A 165 -0.42 19.67 -3.17
CA THR A 165 -1.85 19.35 -3.11
C THR A 165 -2.19 18.79 -1.72
N LYS A 166 -3.25 19.34 -1.09
CA LYS A 166 -3.77 18.87 0.18
C LYS A 166 -5.19 18.37 0.02
N ALA A 167 -5.48 17.25 0.63
CA ALA A 167 -6.82 16.65 0.56
C ALA A 167 -7.28 16.11 1.92
N GLY A 168 -8.58 16.18 2.15
CA GLY A 168 -9.25 15.64 3.32
C GLY A 168 -9.92 14.29 3.06
N LEU A 169 -10.24 13.60 4.15
CA LEU A 169 -11.09 12.40 4.17
C LEU A 169 -12.36 12.67 5.00
N GLY A 170 -12.93 13.86 4.82
CA GLY A 170 -14.08 14.32 5.58
C GLY A 170 -13.73 14.90 6.96
N PRO A 171 -14.75 15.22 7.79
CA PRO A 171 -14.57 16.05 9.00
C PRO A 171 -14.01 15.29 10.21
N ARG A 172 -13.98 13.97 10.18
CA ARG A 172 -13.58 13.15 11.34
C ARG A 172 -12.07 13.15 11.53
N ASN A 173 -11.65 13.01 12.80
CA ASN A 173 -10.25 12.75 13.12
C ASN A 173 -9.97 11.25 12.94
N LEU A 174 -9.21 10.89 11.94
CA LEU A 174 -8.80 9.51 11.66
C LEU A 174 -7.42 9.26 12.26
N ARG A 175 -7.18 8.05 12.75
CA ARG A 175 -5.81 7.60 13.05
C ARG A 175 -5.02 7.47 11.75
N SER A 176 -3.71 7.55 11.83
CA SER A 176 -2.82 7.48 10.66
C SER A 176 -3.04 6.22 9.84
N GLU A 177 -3.16 5.05 10.49
CA GLU A 177 -3.46 3.79 9.81
C GLU A 177 -4.83 3.80 9.11
N THR A 178 -5.85 4.37 9.74
CA THR A 178 -7.18 4.51 9.13
C THR A 178 -7.14 5.47 7.95
N ALA A 179 -6.41 6.59 8.08
CA ALA A 179 -6.26 7.56 6.99
C ALA A 179 -5.52 6.96 5.78
N ALA A 180 -4.49 6.15 6.02
CA ALA A 180 -3.77 5.46 4.95
C ALA A 180 -4.67 4.51 4.17
N ILE A 181 -5.40 3.62 4.86
CA ILE A 181 -6.29 2.64 4.24
C ILE A 181 -7.44 3.33 3.51
N ALA A 182 -8.13 4.27 4.18
CA ALA A 182 -9.23 5.01 3.58
C ALA A 182 -8.77 5.87 2.39
N GLY A 183 -7.62 6.55 2.51
CA GLY A 183 -7.04 7.38 1.46
C GLY A 183 -6.71 6.57 0.22
N LEU A 184 -6.05 5.42 0.38
CA LEU A 184 -5.77 4.51 -0.73
C LEU A 184 -7.06 4.01 -1.39
N SER A 185 -8.04 3.56 -0.58
CA SER A 185 -9.32 3.06 -1.09
C SER A 185 -10.06 4.13 -1.89
N VAL A 186 -10.14 5.37 -1.39
CA VAL A 186 -10.75 6.49 -2.12
C VAL A 186 -9.97 6.79 -3.40
N ALA A 187 -8.64 6.88 -3.33
CA ALA A 187 -7.81 7.16 -4.49
C ALA A 187 -7.95 6.12 -5.62
N LEU A 188 -8.12 4.85 -5.29
CA LEU A 188 -8.39 3.79 -6.26
C LEU A 188 -9.84 3.83 -6.75
N ALA A 189 -10.82 4.05 -5.85
CA ALA A 189 -12.24 4.07 -6.20
C ALA A 189 -12.57 5.19 -7.21
N VAL A 190 -12.07 6.42 -7.02
CA VAL A 190 -12.29 7.53 -7.96
C VAL A 190 -11.67 7.27 -9.34
N ARG A 191 -10.69 6.38 -9.42
CA ARG A 191 -10.06 5.91 -10.66
C ARG A 191 -10.71 4.64 -11.22
N ARG A 192 -11.76 4.13 -10.57
CA ARG A 192 -12.46 2.86 -10.89
C ARG A 192 -11.50 1.66 -10.92
N GLN A 193 -10.61 1.58 -9.92
CA GLN A 193 -9.57 0.56 -9.81
C GLN A 193 -9.70 -0.29 -8.52
N LEU A 194 -10.77 -0.10 -7.75
CA LEU A 194 -11.08 -0.86 -6.54
C LEU A 194 -11.99 -2.04 -6.86
#